data_5fb2ffc6444c4d4aabdc82b98a28fabe
#
_entry.id   5fb2ffc6444c4d4aabdc82b98a28fabe
#
_cell.length_a   1.000
_cell.length_b   1.000
_cell.length_c   1.000
_cell.angle_alpha   90.00
_cell.angle_beta   90.00
_cell.angle_gamma   90.00
#
_symmetry.space_group_name_H-M   'P 1'
#
loop_
_entity.id
_entity.type
_entity.pdbx_description
1 polymer ?
#
loop_
_entity_poly.entity_id
_entity_poly.type
_entity_poly.pdbx_seq_one_letter_code
_entity_poly.pdbx_strand_id
1 'polypeptide(L)'
;EAKAASITLDSFNFGLLPMVNGQSRLARRFYEEAAPMEAVRAAAGKPLGPKEAEKLGLITAAPDDIDWADEVRIALEERAAMSPDALTGLEANLRFAQNENMFTRIFGRLTAWQNWIFQRPNAVGDKGALKVYGKGDKAQFDMNRV
;
A
#
# COMPACT_ATOMS: atom_id res chain seq x y z
N GLU A 1 5.35 12.54 31.79
CA GLU A 1 5.39 11.36 30.91
C GLU A 1 4.58 11.67 29.64
N ALA A 2 5.18 11.48 28.47
CA ALA A 2 4.44 11.61 27.22
C ALA A 2 3.36 10.54 27.19
N LYS A 3 2.12 10.94 26.88
CA LYS A 3 1.00 10.01 26.76
C LYS A 3 1.28 9.04 25.62
N ALA A 4 1.25 7.74 25.85
CA ALA A 4 1.45 6.73 24.83
C ALA A 4 0.47 6.94 23.65
N ALA A 5 0.95 6.77 22.43
CA ALA A 5 0.11 6.85 21.24
C ALA A 5 -1.01 5.83 21.29
N SER A 6 -2.21 6.22 20.86
CA SER A 6 -3.35 5.29 20.81
C SER A 6 -4.28 5.62 19.64
N ILE A 7 -4.98 4.60 19.15
CA ILE A 7 -6.03 4.70 18.13
C ILE A 7 -7.35 4.28 18.78
N THR A 8 -8.38 5.08 18.60
CA THR A 8 -9.75 4.71 18.97
C THR A 8 -10.63 4.77 17.74
N LEU A 9 -11.26 3.65 17.39
CA LEU A 9 -12.17 3.56 16.26
C LEU A 9 -13.62 3.81 16.70
N ASP A 10 -14.39 4.43 15.83
CA ASP A 10 -15.81 4.66 16.03
C ASP A 10 -16.62 4.37 14.74
N SER A 11 -17.90 4.72 14.74
CA SER A 11 -18.81 4.47 13.61
C SER A 11 -18.36 5.11 12.29
N PHE A 12 -17.62 6.22 12.33
CA PHE A 12 -17.10 6.89 11.14
C PHE A 12 -16.10 6.01 10.36
N ASN A 13 -15.40 5.12 11.05
CA ASN A 13 -14.41 4.24 10.43
C ASN A 13 -15.05 3.07 9.66
N PHE A 14 -16.33 2.76 9.90
CA PHE A 14 -17.01 1.58 9.37
C PHE A 14 -17.97 1.86 8.20
N GLY A 15 -17.76 2.96 7.47
CA GLY A 15 -18.46 3.21 6.22
C GLY A 15 -19.27 4.47 6.16
N LEU A 16 -19.35 5.26 7.24
CA LEU A 16 -20.07 6.54 7.24
C LEU A 16 -19.44 7.56 6.28
N LEU A 17 -18.11 7.48 6.07
CA LEU A 17 -17.37 8.31 5.13
C LEU A 17 -16.68 7.40 4.07
N PRO A 18 -17.43 6.93 3.07
CA PRO A 18 -16.90 6.00 2.06
C PRO A 18 -15.94 6.73 1.09
N MET A 19 -15.04 5.93 0.51
CA MET A 19 -14.27 6.35 -0.65
C MET A 19 -15.18 6.43 -1.88
N VAL A 20 -14.66 6.97 -3.00
CA VAL A 20 -15.42 7.13 -4.26
C VAL A 20 -16.00 5.81 -4.81
N ASN A 21 -15.44 4.67 -4.44
CA ASN A 21 -15.93 3.33 -4.81
C ASN A 21 -16.98 2.76 -3.85
N GLY A 22 -17.45 3.55 -2.88
CA GLY A 22 -18.45 3.14 -1.90
C GLY A 22 -17.91 2.35 -0.70
N GLN A 23 -16.62 2.07 -0.63
CA GLN A 23 -16.01 1.28 0.44
C GLN A 23 -15.46 2.13 1.55
N SER A 24 -15.47 1.61 2.78
CA SER A 24 -14.70 2.20 3.88
C SER A 24 -13.21 1.93 3.67
N ARG A 25 -12.35 2.78 4.24
CA ARG A 25 -10.90 2.58 4.21
C ARG A 25 -10.49 1.28 4.90
N LEU A 26 -11.20 0.88 5.95
CA LEU A 26 -10.96 -0.40 6.63
C LEU A 26 -11.33 -1.58 5.76
N ALA A 27 -12.50 -1.56 5.09
CA ALA A 27 -12.89 -2.62 4.16
C ALA A 27 -11.83 -2.80 3.06
N ARG A 28 -11.31 -1.69 2.52
CA ARG A 28 -10.23 -1.75 1.54
C ARG A 28 -8.94 -2.31 2.13
N ARG A 29 -8.54 -1.89 3.33
CA ARG A 29 -7.31 -2.38 3.98
C ARG A 29 -7.31 -3.89 4.17
N PHE A 30 -8.44 -4.45 4.52
CA PHE A 30 -8.60 -5.89 4.75
C PHE A 30 -9.21 -6.64 3.56
N TYR A 31 -9.30 -6.02 2.39
CA TYR A 31 -9.88 -6.64 1.18
C TYR A 31 -11.27 -7.24 1.42
N GLU A 32 -12.06 -6.63 2.32
CA GLU A 32 -13.39 -7.11 2.74
C GLU A 32 -13.39 -8.49 3.41
N GLU A 33 -12.24 -8.98 3.86
CA GLU A 33 -12.18 -10.21 4.66
C GLU A 33 -12.97 -10.04 5.95
N ALA A 34 -13.89 -10.98 6.20
CA ALA A 34 -14.83 -10.86 7.32
C ALA A 34 -14.14 -10.93 8.69
N ALA A 35 -13.25 -11.88 8.89
CA ALA A 35 -12.62 -12.10 10.19
C ALA A 35 -11.83 -10.91 10.74
N PRO A 36 -10.88 -10.28 9.98
CA PRO A 36 -10.21 -9.08 10.47
C PRO A 36 -11.18 -7.89 10.65
N MET A 37 -12.19 -7.75 9.79
CA MET A 37 -13.19 -6.69 9.93
C MET A 37 -14.04 -6.84 11.20
N GLU A 38 -14.41 -8.06 11.56
CA GLU A 38 -15.14 -8.36 12.81
C GLU A 38 -14.28 -8.10 14.03
N ALA A 39 -13.00 -8.51 14.01
CA ALA A 39 -12.06 -8.24 15.10
C ALA A 39 -11.88 -6.75 15.35
N VAL A 40 -11.71 -5.96 14.31
CA VAL A 40 -11.57 -4.50 14.40
C VAL A 40 -12.88 -3.85 14.87
N ARG A 41 -14.02 -4.34 14.42
CA ARG A 41 -15.34 -3.86 14.86
C ARG A 41 -15.58 -4.13 16.34
N ALA A 42 -15.19 -5.30 16.83
CA ALA A 42 -15.29 -5.65 18.25
C ALA A 42 -14.38 -4.80 19.16
N ALA A 43 -13.33 -4.21 18.61
CA ALA A 43 -12.41 -3.32 19.31
C ALA A 43 -12.86 -1.84 19.26
N ALA A 44 -13.92 -1.50 18.53
CA ALA A 44 -14.41 -0.12 18.43
C ALA A 44 -14.77 0.47 19.79
N GLY A 45 -14.51 1.76 19.97
CA GLY A 45 -14.75 2.49 21.22
C GLY A 45 -13.67 2.26 22.29
N LYS A 46 -12.70 1.37 22.07
CA LYS A 46 -11.59 1.12 23.00
C LYS A 46 -10.32 1.80 22.50
N PRO A 47 -9.54 2.45 23.37
CA PRO A 47 -8.22 2.93 22.98
C PRO A 47 -7.29 1.73 22.78
N LEU A 48 -6.69 1.65 21.60
CA LEU A 48 -5.74 0.61 21.18
C LEU A 48 -4.34 1.19 21.21
N GLY A 49 -3.46 0.59 21.97
CA GLY A 49 -2.03 0.91 21.93
C GLY A 49 -1.36 0.40 20.66
N PRO A 50 -0.07 0.79 20.40
CA PRO A 50 0.63 0.40 19.16
C PRO A 50 0.64 -1.11 18.89
N LYS A 51 0.97 -1.93 19.88
CA LYS A 51 1.01 -3.39 19.75
C LYS A 51 -0.36 -4.02 19.45
N GLU A 52 -1.41 -3.49 20.05
CA GLU A 52 -2.78 -3.96 19.80
C GLU A 52 -3.26 -3.55 18.40
N ALA A 53 -2.94 -2.33 17.99
CA ALA A 53 -3.24 -1.82 16.64
C ALA A 53 -2.50 -2.63 15.57
N GLU A 54 -1.25 -3.00 15.80
CA GLU A 54 -0.47 -3.86 14.92
C GLU A 54 -1.07 -5.28 14.85
N LYS A 55 -1.37 -5.89 15.98
CA LYS A 55 -2.02 -7.20 16.05
C LYS A 55 -3.35 -7.25 15.29
N LEU A 56 -4.11 -6.17 15.31
CA LEU A 56 -5.36 -6.03 14.56
C LEU A 56 -5.14 -5.65 13.09
N GLY A 57 -3.90 -5.47 12.64
CA GLY A 57 -3.59 -5.07 11.26
C GLY A 57 -3.94 -3.62 10.93
N LEU A 58 -4.20 -2.77 11.91
CA LEU A 58 -4.52 -1.35 11.70
C LEU A 58 -3.29 -0.53 11.33
N ILE A 59 -2.13 -0.93 11.78
CA ILE A 59 -0.83 -0.34 11.42
C ILE A 59 0.11 -1.42 10.90
N THR A 60 1.15 -1.01 10.21
CA THR A 60 2.12 -1.92 9.57
C THR A 60 3.24 -2.32 10.51
N ALA A 61 3.68 -1.38 11.35
CA ALA A 61 4.76 -1.59 12.31
C ALA A 61 4.59 -0.63 13.50
N ALA A 62 5.16 -1.01 14.63
CA ALA A 62 5.17 -0.22 15.86
C ALA A 62 6.59 -0.23 16.48
N PRO A 63 7.61 0.30 15.77
CA PRO A 63 8.95 0.41 16.30
C PRO A 63 8.96 1.32 17.54
N ASP A 64 9.93 1.14 18.41
CA ASP A 64 10.14 2.05 19.53
C ASP A 64 10.79 3.37 19.11
N ASP A 65 10.96 4.29 20.05
CA ASP A 65 11.50 5.63 19.76
C ASP A 65 12.97 5.58 19.30
N ILE A 66 13.71 4.52 19.64
CA ILE A 66 15.12 4.36 19.26
C ILE A 66 15.19 3.97 17.79
N ASP A 67 14.39 3.02 17.37
CA ASP A 67 14.41 2.46 16.02
C ASP A 67 13.56 3.24 15.02
N TRP A 68 12.69 4.15 15.46
CA TRP A 68 11.73 4.87 14.61
C TRP A 68 12.36 5.54 13.40
N ALA A 69 13.43 6.30 13.59
CA ALA A 69 14.06 7.05 12.52
C ALA A 69 14.68 6.13 11.45
N ASP A 70 15.29 5.03 11.89
CA ASP A 70 15.91 4.06 11.01
C ASP A 70 14.87 3.24 10.25
N GLU A 71 13.80 2.80 10.89
CA GLU A 71 12.70 2.09 10.25
C GLU A 71 12.01 2.95 9.17
N VAL A 72 11.76 4.23 9.45
CA VAL A 72 11.22 5.16 8.46
C VAL A 72 12.19 5.35 7.29
N ARG A 73 13.48 5.53 7.57
CA ARG A 73 14.51 5.68 6.54
C ARG A 73 14.58 4.45 5.64
N ILE A 74 14.63 3.25 6.23
CA ILE A 74 14.68 1.98 5.49
C ILE A 74 13.43 1.85 4.59
N ALA A 75 12.23 2.09 5.12
CA ALA A 75 11.01 2.01 4.35
C ALA A 75 10.95 2.99 3.16
N LEU A 76 11.53 4.19 3.31
CA LEU A 76 11.64 5.17 2.24
C LEU A 76 12.68 4.76 1.19
N GLU A 77 13.85 4.28 1.61
CA GLU A 77 14.92 3.82 0.72
C GLU A 77 14.48 2.61 -0.11
N GLU A 78 13.79 1.65 0.48
CA GLU A 78 13.23 0.49 -0.22
C GLU A 78 12.24 0.91 -1.31
N ARG A 79 11.33 1.84 -1.01
CA ARG A 79 10.39 2.36 -2.02
C ARG A 79 11.07 3.17 -3.10
N ALA A 80 12.05 4.00 -2.74
CA ALA A 80 12.82 4.78 -3.70
C ALA A 80 13.69 3.92 -4.62
N ALA A 81 14.03 2.70 -4.21
CA ALA A 81 14.77 1.74 -5.03
C ALA A 81 13.90 1.06 -6.10
N MET A 82 12.57 1.15 -5.99
CA MET A 82 11.64 0.57 -6.97
C MET A 82 11.40 1.53 -8.15
N SER A 83 11.08 0.96 -9.33
CA SER A 83 10.68 1.78 -10.47
C SER A 83 9.41 2.60 -10.15
N PRO A 84 9.44 3.94 -10.30
CA PRO A 84 8.28 4.77 -10.04
C PRO A 84 7.09 4.43 -10.94
N ASP A 85 7.33 4.05 -12.19
CA ASP A 85 6.27 3.61 -13.10
C ASP A 85 5.63 2.29 -12.63
N ALA A 86 6.43 1.35 -12.13
CA ALA A 86 5.92 0.11 -11.55
C ALA A 86 5.10 0.36 -10.28
N LEU A 87 5.54 1.29 -9.42
CA LEU A 87 4.78 1.68 -8.23
C LEU A 87 3.43 2.32 -8.59
N THR A 88 3.38 3.14 -9.64
CA THR A 88 2.13 3.72 -10.15
C THR A 88 1.15 2.63 -10.61
N GLY A 89 1.63 1.65 -11.38
CA GLY A 89 0.80 0.52 -11.81
C GLY A 89 0.36 -0.36 -10.65
N LEU A 90 1.24 -0.62 -9.69
CA LEU A 90 0.94 -1.38 -8.47
C LEU A 90 -0.14 -0.67 -7.63
N GLU A 91 0.02 0.62 -7.39
CA GLU A 91 -0.96 1.42 -6.64
C GLU A 91 -2.34 1.40 -7.31
N ALA A 92 -2.41 1.58 -8.63
CA ALA A 92 -3.66 1.52 -9.35
C ALA A 92 -4.33 0.13 -9.25
N ASN A 93 -3.55 -0.95 -9.36
CA ASN A 93 -4.05 -2.30 -9.23
C ASN A 93 -4.58 -2.61 -7.81
N LEU A 94 -3.89 -2.14 -6.79
CA LEU A 94 -4.30 -2.35 -5.41
C LEU A 94 -5.49 -1.46 -5.01
N ARG A 95 -5.50 -0.21 -5.49
CA ARG A 95 -6.54 0.77 -5.12
C ARG A 95 -7.92 0.38 -5.63
N PHE A 96 -8.00 -0.23 -6.79
CA PHE A 96 -9.26 -0.55 -7.47
C PHE A 96 -9.54 -2.05 -7.56
N ALA A 97 -8.93 -2.85 -6.68
CA ALA A 97 -8.94 -4.31 -6.77
C ALA A 97 -10.30 -4.98 -6.46
N GLN A 98 -11.23 -4.26 -5.86
CA GLN A 98 -12.51 -4.82 -5.42
C GLN A 98 -13.60 -4.66 -6.48
N ASN A 99 -14.64 -5.49 -6.41
CA ASN A 99 -15.76 -5.51 -7.34
C ASN A 99 -15.38 -5.86 -8.79
N GLU A 100 -14.28 -6.56 -8.99
CA GLU A 100 -13.86 -7.04 -10.29
C GLU A 100 -13.80 -8.57 -10.33
N ASN A 101 -14.07 -9.13 -11.49
CA ASN A 101 -13.84 -10.54 -11.76
C ASN A 101 -12.45 -10.78 -12.37
N MET A 102 -12.08 -12.06 -12.53
CA MET A 102 -10.79 -12.44 -13.10
C MET A 102 -10.56 -11.84 -14.50
N PHE A 103 -11.60 -11.82 -15.32
CA PHE A 103 -11.53 -11.32 -16.70
C PHE A 103 -11.17 -9.82 -16.73
N THR A 104 -11.88 -9.01 -15.95
CA THR A 104 -11.61 -7.56 -15.90
C THR A 104 -10.27 -7.24 -15.24
N ARG A 105 -9.85 -8.02 -14.25
CA ARG A 105 -8.51 -7.87 -13.66
C ARG A 105 -7.39 -8.13 -14.66
N ILE A 106 -7.52 -9.16 -15.48
CA ILE A 106 -6.49 -9.51 -16.47
C ILE A 106 -6.52 -8.51 -17.63
N PHE A 107 -7.65 -8.41 -18.33
CA PHE A 107 -7.71 -7.68 -19.60
C PHE A 107 -7.95 -6.18 -19.44
N GLY A 108 -8.73 -5.77 -18.45
CA GLY A 108 -9.03 -4.35 -18.21
C GLY A 108 -7.95 -3.66 -17.38
N ARG A 109 -7.11 -4.40 -16.65
CA ARG A 109 -6.17 -3.80 -15.72
C ARG A 109 -4.73 -4.28 -15.85
N LEU A 110 -4.43 -5.54 -15.56
CA LEU A 110 -3.04 -6.01 -15.63
C LEU A 110 -2.45 -5.81 -17.03
N THR A 111 -3.16 -6.20 -18.07
CA THR A 111 -2.70 -6.03 -19.46
C THR A 111 -2.55 -4.56 -19.82
N ALA A 112 -3.49 -3.70 -19.43
CA ALA A 112 -3.42 -2.26 -19.73
C ALA A 112 -2.21 -1.61 -19.03
N TRP A 113 -2.00 -1.89 -17.74
CA TRP A 113 -0.86 -1.37 -16.98
C TRP A 113 0.47 -1.96 -17.47
N GLN A 114 0.51 -3.23 -17.82
CA GLN A 114 1.68 -3.85 -18.42
C GLN A 114 2.06 -3.15 -19.73
N ASN A 115 1.11 -2.94 -20.63
CA ASN A 115 1.36 -2.23 -21.89
C ASN A 115 1.84 -0.80 -21.63
N TRP A 116 1.28 -0.10 -20.67
CA TRP A 116 1.71 1.24 -20.29
C TRP A 116 3.15 1.24 -19.74
N ILE A 117 3.50 0.33 -18.83
CA ILE A 117 4.85 0.22 -18.26
C ILE A 117 5.90 -0.10 -19.33
N PHE A 118 5.60 -1.00 -20.26
CA PHE A 118 6.52 -1.37 -21.34
C PHE A 118 6.80 -0.25 -22.37
N GLN A 119 6.14 0.87 -22.26
CA GLN A 119 6.42 2.07 -23.05
C GLN A 119 7.18 3.15 -22.26
N ARG A 120 7.46 2.90 -20.98
CA ARG A 120 8.06 3.89 -20.07
C ARG A 120 9.59 3.73 -20.02
N PRO A 121 10.36 4.85 -20.17
CA PRO A 121 11.83 4.79 -20.12
C PRO A 121 12.38 4.22 -18.81
N ASN A 122 11.73 4.46 -17.66
CA ASN A 122 12.13 3.89 -16.37
C ASN A 122 12.02 2.36 -16.33
N ALA A 123 11.22 1.75 -17.18
CA ALA A 123 11.12 0.30 -17.31
C ALA A 123 12.02 -0.24 -18.43
N VAL A 124 11.92 0.29 -19.65
CA VAL A 124 12.51 -0.30 -20.85
C VAL A 124 13.66 0.51 -21.48
N GLY A 125 13.96 1.71 -20.98
CA GLY A 125 15.13 2.49 -21.39
C GLY A 125 16.44 1.83 -21.01
N ASP A 126 17.55 2.32 -21.55
CA ASP A 126 18.87 1.67 -21.39
C ASP A 126 19.28 1.43 -19.96
N LYS A 127 18.89 2.30 -19.04
CA LYS A 127 19.12 2.17 -17.59
C LYS A 127 17.86 1.79 -16.82
N GLY A 128 16.78 1.47 -17.52
CA GLY A 128 15.51 1.07 -16.93
C GLY A 128 15.56 -0.32 -16.29
N ALA A 129 14.65 -0.58 -15.37
CA ALA A 129 14.65 -1.78 -14.54
C ALA A 129 14.73 -3.09 -15.35
N LEU A 130 14.01 -3.19 -16.46
CA LEU A 130 13.98 -4.41 -17.30
C LEU A 130 15.27 -4.59 -18.10
N LYS A 131 15.94 -3.52 -18.51
CA LYS A 131 17.18 -3.61 -19.31
C LYS A 131 18.40 -4.00 -18.47
N VAL A 132 18.43 -3.59 -17.20
CA VAL A 132 19.54 -3.92 -16.30
C VAL A 132 19.29 -5.20 -15.50
N TYR A 133 18.07 -5.73 -15.54
CA TYR A 133 17.72 -6.97 -14.85
C TYR A 133 18.65 -8.12 -15.26
N GLY A 134 19.22 -8.81 -14.29
CA GLY A 134 20.14 -9.92 -14.51
C GLY A 134 21.57 -9.53 -14.94
N LYS A 135 21.90 -8.23 -15.09
CA LYS A 135 23.23 -7.75 -15.46
C LYS A 135 24.11 -7.35 -14.28
N GLY A 136 23.56 -7.33 -13.07
CA GLY A 136 24.23 -6.84 -11.87
C GLY A 136 24.29 -5.32 -11.74
N ASP A 137 23.77 -4.59 -12.71
CA ASP A 137 23.71 -3.13 -12.70
C ASP A 137 22.50 -2.63 -11.90
N LYS A 138 22.64 -1.45 -11.28
CA LYS A 138 21.54 -0.77 -10.59
C LYS A 138 20.73 0.07 -11.58
N ALA A 139 19.42 -0.12 -11.57
CA ALA A 139 18.52 0.73 -12.38
C ALA A 139 18.62 2.20 -11.98
N GLN A 140 18.46 3.10 -12.96
CA GLN A 140 18.40 4.55 -12.75
C GLN A 140 17.04 5.05 -13.25
N PHE A 141 16.35 5.80 -12.41
CA PHE A 141 15.02 6.28 -12.71
C PHE A 141 14.98 7.80 -12.84
N ASP A 142 14.24 8.27 -13.83
CA ASP A 142 13.87 9.69 -13.96
C ASP A 142 12.62 9.95 -13.13
N MET A 143 12.80 10.56 -11.97
CA MET A 143 11.73 10.85 -11.01
C MET A 143 10.79 11.98 -11.48
N ASN A 144 11.13 12.71 -12.53
CA ASN A 144 10.28 13.74 -13.11
C ASN A 144 9.23 13.17 -14.09
N ARG A 145 9.26 11.88 -14.33
CA ARG A 145 8.38 11.18 -15.30
C ARG A 145 7.40 10.22 -14.62
N VAL A 146 6.94 10.56 -13.47
CA VAL A 146 5.96 9.78 -12.71
C VAL A 146 4.55 10.32 -12.86
#